data_0ec0641ebeea1a504f17a789340df9ac
#
_entry.id   0ec0641ebeea1a504f17a789340df9ac
#
_cell.length_a   1.000
_cell.length_b   1.000
_cell.length_c   1.000
_cell.angle_alpha   90.00
_cell.angle_beta   90.00
_cell.angle_gamma   90.00
#
_symmetry.space_group_name_H-M   'P 1'
#
loop_
_entity.id
_entity.type
_entity.pdbx_description
1 polymer ?
#
loop_
_entity_poly.entity_id
_entity_poly.type
_entity_poly.pdbx_seq_one_letter_code
_entity_poly.pdbx_strand_id
1 'polypeptide(L)'
;MYDEERRPTGETAERFGGFPDGGLHLVVHVCVFDRQGRMLIQRRQETKAAWSGRWDLSAGGCALAGESSRQAASRETREELGFDPALEGVRPALTVNFSRGFDDIYCIVRDVDAQSLRLQAEEVMDVRWAAREDVLRMIDAGTFIPYRKSLIELLFDMRGKMGMLPVPWPEKT
;
A
#
# COMPACT_ATOMS: atom_id res chain seq x y z
N MET A 1 16.43 0.89 9.69
CA MET A 1 16.28 -0.58 9.72
C MET A 1 15.59 -0.99 11.01
N TYR A 2 15.08 -2.21 11.08
CA TYR A 2 14.32 -2.76 12.22
C TYR A 2 14.86 -4.15 12.58
N ASP A 3 14.67 -4.55 13.85
CA ASP A 3 14.87 -5.92 14.33
C ASP A 3 13.59 -6.80 14.12
N GLU A 4 13.65 -8.05 14.52
CA GLU A 4 12.52 -9.00 14.39
C GLU A 4 11.32 -8.63 15.28
N GLU A 5 11.52 -7.89 16.38
CA GLU A 5 10.46 -7.34 17.22
C GLU A 5 9.94 -5.99 16.73
N ARG A 6 10.35 -5.60 15.51
CA ARG A 6 9.95 -4.35 14.86
C ARG A 6 10.39 -3.08 15.62
N ARG A 7 11.53 -3.12 16.29
CA ARG A 7 12.15 -1.96 16.92
C ARG A 7 13.16 -1.33 15.97
N PRO A 8 13.23 0.00 15.87
CA PRO A 8 14.28 0.65 15.11
C PRO A 8 15.67 0.30 15.65
N THR A 9 16.58 -0.14 14.81
CA THR A 9 17.96 -0.48 15.20
C THR A 9 18.86 0.75 15.26
N GLY A 10 18.44 1.88 14.69
CA GLY A 10 19.28 3.05 14.48
C GLY A 10 20.15 2.97 13.21
N GLU A 11 20.23 1.83 12.57
CA GLU A 11 20.92 1.65 11.30
C GLU A 11 20.08 2.12 10.12
N THR A 12 20.74 2.55 9.05
CA THR A 12 20.14 2.93 7.79
C THR A 12 20.76 2.13 6.65
N ALA A 13 20.01 1.93 5.57
CA ALA A 13 20.52 1.30 4.36
C ALA A 13 20.07 2.10 3.13
N GLU A 14 20.92 2.15 2.12
CA GLU A 14 20.53 2.71 0.84
C GLU A 14 19.63 1.73 0.09
N ARG A 15 18.55 2.23 -0.53
CA ARG A 15 17.54 1.42 -1.22
C ARG A 15 18.12 0.43 -2.23
N PHE A 16 19.22 0.79 -2.90
CA PHE A 16 19.86 -0.02 -3.93
C PHE A 16 21.29 -0.47 -3.56
N GLY A 17 21.77 -0.09 -2.38
CA GLY A 17 23.11 -0.44 -1.88
C GLY A 17 23.22 -1.82 -1.22
N GLY A 18 22.09 -2.51 -1.09
CA GLY A 18 21.97 -3.74 -0.33
C GLY A 18 21.61 -3.50 1.13
N PHE A 19 20.85 -4.43 1.70
CA PHE A 19 20.49 -4.39 3.13
C PHE A 19 21.53 -5.19 3.93
N PRO A 20 21.91 -4.75 5.14
CA PRO A 20 22.69 -5.55 6.06
C PRO A 20 22.06 -6.92 6.30
N ASP A 21 22.88 -7.93 6.59
CA ASP A 21 22.38 -9.26 6.95
C ASP A 21 21.48 -9.17 8.19
N GLY A 22 20.32 -9.78 8.09
CA GLY A 22 19.30 -9.73 9.17
C GLY A 22 18.55 -8.41 9.29
N GLY A 23 18.92 -7.36 8.56
CA GLY A 23 18.24 -6.08 8.59
C GLY A 23 16.87 -6.13 7.93
N LEU A 24 15.84 -5.68 8.65
CA LEU A 24 14.47 -5.58 8.15
C LEU A 24 14.13 -4.13 7.81
N HIS A 25 13.30 -3.93 6.77
CA HIS A 25 12.83 -2.59 6.40
C HIS A 25 11.31 -2.53 6.40
N LEU A 26 10.79 -1.31 6.46
CA LEU A 26 9.37 -1.04 6.45
C LEU A 26 8.94 -0.57 5.06
N VAL A 27 7.98 -1.29 4.50
CA VAL A 27 7.23 -0.92 3.30
C VAL A 27 5.83 -0.49 3.74
N VAL A 28 5.23 0.39 3.01
CA VAL A 28 3.86 0.84 3.22
C VAL A 28 3.08 0.74 1.91
N HIS A 29 1.81 0.34 2.01
CA HIS A 29 0.85 0.46 0.92
C HIS A 29 -0.40 1.20 1.40
N VAL A 30 -0.99 1.95 0.51
CA VAL A 30 -2.30 2.60 0.70
C VAL A 30 -3.25 2.08 -0.35
N CYS A 31 -4.36 1.51 0.09
CA CYS A 31 -5.48 1.10 -0.75
C CYS A 31 -6.60 2.13 -0.58
N VAL A 32 -6.83 2.92 -1.61
CA VAL A 32 -7.88 3.94 -1.65
C VAL A 32 -9.11 3.34 -2.29
N PHE A 33 -10.22 3.34 -1.57
CA PHE A 33 -11.51 2.86 -2.06
C PHE A 33 -12.49 4.02 -2.24
N ASP A 34 -13.34 3.94 -3.25
CA ASP A 34 -14.49 4.83 -3.37
C ASP A 34 -15.71 4.28 -2.61
N ARG A 35 -16.78 5.08 -2.55
CA ARG A 35 -18.05 4.66 -1.92
C ARG A 35 -18.76 3.53 -2.66
N GLN A 36 -18.43 3.30 -3.93
CA GLN A 36 -18.93 2.17 -4.72
C GLN A 36 -18.15 0.87 -4.43
N GLY A 37 -17.08 0.95 -3.61
CA GLY A 37 -16.25 -0.19 -3.24
C GLY A 37 -15.23 -0.59 -4.28
N ARG A 38 -14.90 0.31 -5.24
CA ARG A 38 -13.80 0.12 -6.17
C ARG A 38 -12.50 0.61 -5.55
N MET A 39 -11.38 -0.01 -5.89
CA MET A 39 -10.05 0.41 -5.49
C MET A 39 -9.45 1.31 -6.58
N LEU A 40 -8.85 2.42 -6.19
CA LEU A 40 -7.96 3.17 -7.07
C LEU A 40 -6.70 2.33 -7.26
N ILE A 41 -6.37 1.98 -8.49
CA ILE A 41 -5.15 1.25 -8.84
C ILE A 41 -4.25 2.15 -9.68
N GLN A 42 -2.93 2.00 -9.51
CA GLN A 42 -1.95 2.74 -10.30
C GLN A 42 -1.21 1.82 -11.28
N ARG A 43 -0.79 2.37 -12.40
CA ARG A 43 0.11 1.70 -13.34
C ARG A 43 1.53 2.22 -13.17
N ARG A 44 2.43 1.34 -12.83
CA ARG A 44 3.85 1.64 -12.60
C ARG A 44 4.54 2.07 -13.88
N GLN A 45 5.51 2.97 -13.78
CA GLN A 45 6.35 3.36 -14.91
C GLN A 45 7.13 2.16 -15.47
N GLU A 46 7.33 2.18 -16.80
CA GLU A 46 8.11 1.14 -17.49
C GLU A 46 9.60 1.16 -17.14
N THR A 47 10.08 2.29 -16.62
CA THR A 47 11.47 2.47 -16.15
C THR A 47 11.74 1.84 -14.78
N LYS A 48 10.72 1.36 -14.07
CA LYS A 48 10.89 0.77 -12.74
C LYS A 48 11.63 -0.56 -12.81
N ALA A 49 12.63 -0.75 -11.96
CA ALA A 49 13.42 -1.98 -11.89
C ALA A 49 12.59 -3.23 -11.54
N ALA A 50 11.52 -3.08 -10.76
CA ALA A 50 10.62 -4.16 -10.40
C ALA A 50 9.20 -3.88 -10.88
N TRP A 51 8.54 -4.91 -11.43
CA TRP A 51 7.14 -4.87 -11.86
C TRP A 51 6.84 -3.75 -12.87
N SER A 52 7.77 -3.49 -13.78
CA SER A 52 7.68 -2.49 -14.85
C SER A 52 6.35 -2.58 -15.61
N GLY A 53 5.67 -1.44 -15.77
CA GLY A 53 4.43 -1.31 -16.54
C GLY A 53 3.21 -2.05 -15.99
N ARG A 54 3.34 -2.74 -14.84
CA ARG A 54 2.21 -3.46 -14.21
C ARG A 54 1.35 -2.52 -13.37
N TRP A 55 0.11 -2.92 -13.21
CA TRP A 55 -0.80 -2.31 -12.26
C TRP A 55 -0.48 -2.75 -10.84
N ASP A 56 -0.75 -1.88 -9.87
CA ASP A 56 -0.43 -2.03 -8.47
C ASP A 56 -1.55 -1.45 -7.59
N LEU A 57 -1.43 -1.63 -6.27
CA LEU A 57 -2.26 -0.95 -5.27
C LEU A 57 -2.17 0.57 -5.46
N SER A 58 -2.96 1.35 -4.72
CA SER A 58 -3.12 2.79 -5.00
C SER A 58 -1.83 3.59 -4.87
N ALA A 59 -1.08 3.39 -3.80
CA ALA A 59 0.23 4.00 -3.58
C ALA A 59 1.08 3.12 -2.67
N GLY A 60 2.40 3.22 -2.75
CA GLY A 60 3.26 2.47 -1.83
C GLY A 60 4.75 2.63 -2.08
N GLY A 61 5.51 2.42 -1.00
CA GLY A 61 6.97 2.51 -1.07
C GLY A 61 7.64 2.19 0.26
N CYS A 62 8.94 2.42 0.33
CA CYS A 62 9.72 2.19 1.54
C CYS A 62 9.66 3.41 2.47
N ALA A 63 9.53 3.18 3.76
CA ALA A 63 9.72 4.22 4.75
C ALA A 63 11.16 4.73 4.72
N LEU A 64 11.34 6.03 4.78
CA LEU A 64 12.63 6.67 4.94
C LEU A 64 13.11 6.55 6.39
N ALA A 65 14.41 6.76 6.60
CA ALA A 65 14.99 6.78 7.94
C ALA A 65 14.31 7.84 8.83
N GLY A 66 13.83 7.40 10.00
CA GLY A 66 13.12 8.26 10.94
C GLY A 66 11.62 8.43 10.69
N GLU A 67 11.09 7.95 9.56
CA GLU A 67 9.65 7.97 9.33
C GLU A 67 8.92 6.86 10.10
N SER A 68 7.79 7.21 10.65
CA SER A 68 6.78 6.21 11.05
C SER A 68 6.06 5.67 9.81
N SER A 69 5.45 4.49 9.94
CA SER A 69 4.63 3.87 8.89
C SER A 69 3.60 4.86 8.30
N ARG A 70 2.90 5.60 9.15
CA ARG A 70 1.90 6.58 8.73
C ARG A 70 2.50 7.78 7.97
N GLN A 71 3.67 8.26 8.39
CA GLN A 71 4.36 9.34 7.68
C GLN A 71 4.79 8.88 6.29
N ALA A 72 5.36 7.69 6.19
CA ALA A 72 5.73 7.09 4.91
C ALA A 72 4.50 6.92 3.99
N ALA A 73 3.41 6.34 4.49
CA ALA A 73 2.18 6.16 3.72
C ALA A 73 1.57 7.48 3.24
N SER A 74 1.60 8.51 4.09
CA SER A 74 1.13 9.85 3.72
C SER A 74 2.04 10.51 2.69
N ARG A 75 3.37 10.38 2.82
CA ARG A 75 4.33 10.92 1.85
C ARG A 75 4.18 10.24 0.50
N GLU A 76 4.22 8.91 0.43
CA GLU A 76 4.09 8.16 -0.82
C GLU A 76 2.78 8.50 -1.56
N THR A 77 1.66 8.61 -0.83
CA THR A 77 0.38 8.99 -1.46
C THR A 77 0.42 10.41 -2.04
N ARG A 78 1.04 11.38 -1.34
CA ARG A 78 1.19 12.74 -1.85
C ARG A 78 2.14 12.81 -3.04
N GLU A 79 3.25 12.09 -3.00
CA GLU A 79 4.24 12.04 -4.07
C GLU A 79 3.66 11.37 -5.32
N GLU A 80 3.15 10.16 -5.20
CA GLU A 80 2.69 9.35 -6.32
C GLU A 80 1.36 9.83 -6.92
N LEU A 81 0.40 10.28 -6.08
CA LEU A 81 -0.97 10.60 -6.48
C LEU A 81 -1.37 12.08 -6.31
N GLY A 82 -0.55 12.86 -5.61
CA GLY A 82 -0.77 14.30 -5.45
C GLY A 82 -1.88 14.70 -4.49
N PHE A 83 -2.35 13.82 -3.59
CA PHE A 83 -3.35 14.19 -2.59
C PHE A 83 -3.00 13.70 -1.18
N ASP A 84 -3.58 14.33 -0.17
CA ASP A 84 -3.41 13.95 1.23
C ASP A 84 -4.40 12.82 1.61
N PRO A 85 -3.92 11.63 1.99
CA PRO A 85 -4.79 10.53 2.41
C PRO A 85 -5.47 10.77 3.77
N ALA A 86 -5.07 11.81 4.52
CA ALA A 86 -5.57 12.16 5.86
C ALA A 86 -5.53 10.96 6.83
N LEU A 87 -4.32 10.48 7.09
CA LEU A 87 -4.10 9.29 7.95
C LEU A 87 -3.95 9.60 9.45
N GLU A 88 -4.29 10.83 9.91
CA GLU A 88 -4.24 11.17 11.33
C GLU A 88 -5.11 10.21 12.16
N GLY A 89 -4.50 9.55 13.16
CA GLY A 89 -5.19 8.56 13.99
C GLY A 89 -5.52 7.24 13.30
N VAL A 90 -5.24 7.09 12.01
CA VAL A 90 -5.45 5.84 11.27
C VAL A 90 -4.29 4.88 11.53
N ARG A 91 -4.61 3.62 11.79
CA ARG A 91 -3.65 2.51 11.89
C ARG A 91 -3.65 1.71 10.59
N PRO A 92 -2.57 0.97 10.28
CA PRO A 92 -2.61 -0.02 9.21
C PRO A 92 -3.79 -1.00 9.43
N ALA A 93 -4.50 -1.30 8.38
CA ALA A 93 -5.55 -2.31 8.41
C ALA A 93 -4.95 -3.73 8.54
N LEU A 94 -3.76 -3.92 7.97
CA LEU A 94 -3.03 -5.18 7.96
C LEU A 94 -1.53 -4.89 7.96
N THR A 95 -0.76 -5.76 8.65
CA THR A 95 0.69 -5.84 8.50
C THR A 95 1.04 -7.23 7.96
N VAL A 96 1.80 -7.29 6.89
CA VAL A 96 2.30 -8.54 6.30
C VAL A 96 3.81 -8.60 6.48
N ASN A 97 4.28 -9.65 7.14
CA ASN A 97 5.71 -9.92 7.23
C ASN A 97 6.19 -10.57 5.91
N PHE A 98 7.33 -10.13 5.42
CA PHE A 98 8.03 -10.77 4.32
C PHE A 98 9.51 -10.96 4.68
N SER A 99 10.26 -11.69 3.85
CA SER A 99 11.62 -12.14 4.19
C SER A 99 12.60 -11.02 4.58
N ARG A 100 12.33 -9.78 4.19
CA ARG A 100 13.22 -8.64 4.43
C ARG A 100 12.54 -7.46 5.13
N GLY A 101 11.36 -7.67 5.75
CA GLY A 101 10.71 -6.60 6.45
C GLY A 101 9.22 -6.76 6.69
N PHE A 102 8.58 -5.63 6.84
CA PHE A 102 7.16 -5.48 7.16
C PHE A 102 6.49 -4.61 6.10
N ASP A 103 5.29 -4.97 5.74
CA ASP A 103 4.43 -4.20 4.84
C ASP A 103 3.17 -3.77 5.60
N ASP A 104 3.07 -2.49 5.89
CA ASP A 104 1.92 -1.89 6.55
C ASP A 104 0.92 -1.39 5.50
N ILE A 105 -0.23 -2.02 5.43
CA ILE A 105 -1.26 -1.72 4.44
C ILE A 105 -2.38 -0.90 5.07
N TYR A 106 -2.62 0.28 4.54
CA TYR A 106 -3.70 1.18 4.93
C TYR A 106 -4.87 1.06 3.96
N CYS A 107 -6.08 0.90 4.48
CA CYS A 107 -7.31 0.91 3.69
C CYS A 107 -8.13 2.15 4.06
N ILE A 108 -8.34 3.05 3.11
CA ILE A 108 -9.11 4.27 3.30
C ILE A 108 -10.24 4.37 2.29
N VAL A 109 -11.33 5.04 2.67
CA VAL A 109 -12.42 5.37 1.76
C VAL A 109 -12.35 6.85 1.44
N ARG A 110 -12.11 7.17 0.18
CA ARG A 110 -12.02 8.55 -0.33
C ARG A 110 -12.56 8.60 -1.76
N ASP A 111 -13.50 9.47 -2.00
CA ASP A 111 -13.90 9.79 -3.37
C ASP A 111 -12.95 10.84 -3.92
N VAL A 112 -12.05 10.42 -4.80
CA VAL A 112 -11.15 11.29 -5.54
C VAL A 112 -11.47 11.21 -7.02
N ASP A 113 -11.37 12.33 -7.70
CA ASP A 113 -11.46 12.33 -9.17
C ASP A 113 -10.10 11.88 -9.73
N ALA A 114 -10.06 10.64 -10.26
CA ALA A 114 -8.84 10.05 -10.80
C ALA A 114 -8.22 10.90 -11.93
N GLN A 115 -9.03 11.69 -12.65
CA GLN A 115 -8.54 12.55 -13.73
C GLN A 115 -7.91 13.84 -13.22
N SER A 116 -8.20 14.23 -11.98
CA SER A 116 -7.65 15.44 -11.35
C SER A 116 -6.37 15.19 -10.55
N LEU A 117 -5.95 13.93 -10.41
CA LEU A 117 -4.76 13.57 -9.64
C LEU A 117 -3.48 14.06 -10.34
N ARG A 118 -2.51 14.47 -9.54
CA ARG A 118 -1.18 14.86 -10.01
C ARG A 118 -0.22 13.69 -9.84
N LEU A 119 -0.09 12.90 -10.89
CA LEU A 119 0.76 11.72 -10.86
C LEU A 119 2.24 12.12 -10.92
N GLN A 120 3.06 11.45 -10.12
CA GLN A 120 4.51 11.54 -10.21
C GLN A 120 4.97 10.78 -11.45
N ALA A 121 5.34 11.52 -12.49
CA ALA A 121 5.61 10.96 -13.82
C ALA A 121 6.74 9.91 -13.86
N GLU A 122 7.67 9.95 -12.92
CA GLU A 122 8.77 9.00 -12.79
C GLU A 122 8.34 7.65 -12.17
N GLU A 123 7.20 7.64 -11.46
CA GLU A 123 6.71 6.48 -10.71
C GLU A 123 5.43 5.90 -11.31
N VAL A 124 4.48 6.75 -11.72
CA VAL A 124 3.11 6.39 -12.07
C VAL A 124 2.76 6.85 -13.48
N MET A 125 2.35 5.91 -14.34
CA MET A 125 1.91 6.19 -15.72
C MET A 125 0.43 6.54 -15.79
N ASP A 126 -0.39 5.86 -15.00
CA ASP A 126 -1.85 5.92 -15.11
C ASP A 126 -2.51 5.49 -13.80
N VAL A 127 -3.73 5.92 -13.58
CA VAL A 127 -4.57 5.51 -12.45
C VAL A 127 -6.00 5.28 -12.92
N ARG A 128 -6.69 4.33 -12.29
CA ARG A 128 -8.12 4.12 -12.53
C ARG A 128 -8.80 3.42 -11.36
N TRP A 129 -10.09 3.55 -11.28
CA TRP A 129 -10.92 2.76 -10.38
C TRP A 129 -11.12 1.35 -10.94
N ALA A 130 -10.99 0.33 -10.10
CA ALA A 130 -11.17 -1.07 -10.46
C ALA A 130 -12.00 -1.80 -9.41
N ALA A 131 -12.93 -2.64 -9.87
CA ALA A 131 -13.66 -3.55 -9.00
C ALA A 131 -12.74 -4.73 -8.59
N ARG A 132 -13.11 -5.42 -7.51
CA ARG A 132 -12.37 -6.61 -7.04
C ARG A 132 -12.13 -7.62 -8.15
N GLU A 133 -13.17 -7.94 -8.90
CA GLU A 133 -13.14 -8.93 -9.96
C GLU A 133 -12.20 -8.51 -11.12
N ASP A 134 -12.09 -7.20 -11.36
CA ASP A 134 -11.15 -6.66 -12.36
C ASP A 134 -9.71 -6.88 -11.92
N VAL A 135 -9.40 -6.54 -10.67
CA VAL A 135 -8.05 -6.75 -10.11
C VAL A 135 -7.66 -8.22 -10.13
N LEU A 136 -8.56 -9.12 -9.72
CA LEU A 136 -8.31 -10.56 -9.74
C LEU A 136 -8.07 -11.08 -11.17
N ARG A 137 -8.85 -10.63 -12.17
CA ARG A 137 -8.60 -10.97 -13.58
C ARG A 137 -7.27 -10.42 -14.09
N MET A 138 -6.89 -9.22 -13.67
CA MET A 138 -5.61 -8.62 -14.05
C MET A 138 -4.41 -9.38 -13.46
N ILE A 139 -4.54 -9.94 -12.26
CA ILE A 139 -3.53 -10.83 -11.67
C ILE A 139 -3.39 -12.09 -12.54
N ASP A 140 -4.50 -12.73 -12.91
CA ASP A 140 -4.50 -13.92 -13.77
C ASP A 140 -3.89 -13.66 -15.15
N ALA A 141 -4.18 -12.49 -15.70
CA ALA A 141 -3.62 -12.05 -16.98
C ALA A 141 -2.17 -11.58 -16.89
N GLY A 142 -1.58 -11.51 -15.69
CA GLY A 142 -0.21 -11.03 -15.49
C GLY A 142 -0.03 -9.53 -15.73
N THR A 143 -1.09 -8.75 -15.75
CA THR A 143 -1.03 -7.28 -15.95
C THR A 143 -1.03 -6.51 -14.62
N PHE A 144 -1.33 -7.17 -13.51
CA PHE A 144 -1.22 -6.65 -12.15
C PHE A 144 -0.03 -7.32 -11.46
N ILE A 145 0.53 -6.69 -10.42
CA ILE A 145 1.53 -7.34 -9.55
C ILE A 145 0.91 -8.63 -8.98
N PRO A 146 1.64 -9.76 -8.98
CA PRO A 146 1.08 -11.07 -8.64
C PRO A 146 0.90 -11.25 -7.12
N TYR A 147 0.17 -10.34 -6.49
CA TYR A 147 -0.25 -10.53 -5.11
C TYR A 147 -1.08 -11.81 -4.95
N ARG A 148 -1.09 -12.40 -3.77
CA ARG A 148 -2.04 -13.46 -3.44
C ARG A 148 -3.45 -12.94 -3.61
N LYS A 149 -4.29 -13.62 -4.38
CA LYS A 149 -5.69 -13.23 -4.60
C LYS A 149 -6.44 -13.08 -3.28
N SER A 150 -6.21 -13.99 -2.32
CA SER A 150 -6.78 -13.92 -0.97
C SER A 150 -6.41 -12.63 -0.21
N LEU A 151 -5.22 -12.07 -0.45
CA LEU A 151 -4.85 -10.77 0.10
C LEU A 151 -5.70 -9.66 -0.53
N ILE A 152 -5.83 -9.65 -1.85
CA ILE A 152 -6.67 -8.66 -2.54
C ILE A 152 -8.12 -8.75 -2.07
N GLU A 153 -8.69 -9.94 -2.00
CA GLU A 153 -10.05 -10.17 -1.49
C GLU A 153 -10.21 -9.62 -0.07
N LEU A 154 -9.25 -9.92 0.82
CA LEU A 154 -9.24 -9.41 2.19
C LEU A 154 -9.20 -7.88 2.24
N LEU A 155 -8.36 -7.24 1.42
CA LEU A 155 -8.27 -5.77 1.37
C LEU A 155 -9.59 -5.14 0.94
N PHE A 156 -10.27 -5.71 -0.04
CA PHE A 156 -11.62 -5.28 -0.44
C PHE A 156 -12.66 -5.49 0.67
N ASP A 157 -12.57 -6.56 1.43
CA ASP A 157 -13.48 -6.84 2.54
C ASP A 157 -13.22 -5.91 3.74
N MET A 158 -11.97 -5.52 3.96
CA MET A 158 -11.57 -4.61 5.06
C MET A 158 -11.78 -3.13 4.74
N ARG A 159 -12.18 -2.75 3.52
CA ARG A 159 -12.41 -1.35 3.15
C ARG A 159 -13.42 -0.68 4.11
N GLY A 160 -12.98 0.41 4.75
CA GLY A 160 -13.82 1.14 5.71
C GLY A 160 -14.19 0.38 6.99
N LYS A 161 -13.62 -0.82 7.19
CA LYS A 161 -13.83 -1.65 8.38
C LYS A 161 -12.51 -2.22 8.83
N MET A 162 -12.25 -2.21 10.12
CA MET A 162 -11.05 -2.81 10.69
C MET A 162 -11.42 -4.04 11.51
N GLY A 163 -10.53 -5.03 11.49
CA GLY A 163 -10.64 -6.22 12.33
C GLY A 163 -10.97 -7.50 11.57
N MET A 164 -10.90 -8.61 12.28
CA MET A 164 -11.08 -9.96 11.72
C MET A 164 -12.55 -10.36 11.54
N LEU A 165 -13.46 -9.63 12.18
CA LEU A 165 -14.89 -9.96 12.17
C LEU A 165 -15.65 -8.96 11.31
N PRO A 166 -16.65 -9.41 10.53
CA PRO A 166 -17.49 -8.53 9.73
C PRO A 166 -18.47 -7.69 10.56
N VAL A 167 -18.54 -7.95 11.87
CA VAL A 167 -19.37 -7.25 12.84
C VAL A 167 -18.50 -6.69 13.97
N PRO A 168 -18.94 -5.62 14.68
CA PRO A 168 -18.23 -5.12 15.83
C PRO A 168 -18.06 -6.22 16.90
N TRP A 169 -16.94 -6.17 17.62
CA TRP A 169 -16.75 -7.04 18.78
C TRP A 169 -17.84 -6.74 19.80
N PRO A 170 -18.52 -7.77 20.36
CA PRO A 170 -19.56 -7.55 21.35
C PRO A 170 -18.98 -6.81 22.56
N GLU A 171 -19.57 -5.66 22.90
CA GLU A 171 -19.23 -4.96 24.11
C GLU A 171 -19.60 -5.85 25.32
N LYS A 172 -18.73 -5.87 26.33
CA LYS A 172 -19.05 -6.52 27.58
C LYS A 172 -20.21 -5.77 28.22
N THR A 173 -21.38 -6.40 28.30
CA THR A 173 -22.49 -5.97 29.15
C THR A 173 -22.12 -6.08 30.62
#